data_228c6c15757488128b908e209bba6876
#
_entry.id   228c6c15757488128b908e209bba6876
#
_cell.length_a   1.000
_cell.length_b   1.000
_cell.length_c   1.000
_cell.angle_alpha   90.00
_cell.angle_beta   90.00
_cell.angle_gamma   90.00
#
_symmetry.space_group_name_H-M   'P 1'
#
loop_
_entity.id
_entity.type
_entity.pdbx_description
1 polymer ?
#
loop_
_entity_poly.entity_id
_entity_poly.type
_entity_poly.pdbx_seq_one_letter_code
_entity_poly.pdbx_strand_id
1 'polypeptide(L)'
;MKPARRPVFLHRPKLLDDGELAAAAEHFTLAESRLDVQPGDVVIARHFAWPWPRELFTDLGRLGARVVNGLRGHSYAADLLAWSADLGDLAPRSTDRFEMLPEAGPFILKGEKADKGRWSRMFAATAGDAVRLRSELMADSGMRGDTIVARQYVELMPLGPSPIPGACPPSVEYRVWVAFGEVVSAALYWPVDDCEPALVAAAPKPDEIPAAFLAAAMACVGTSLEFYTLDVGLDVRGRWWVIEVSDGLRAGMSENDPAVVYAGLARMLAHVTGRS
;
A
#
# COMPACT_ATOMS: atom_id res chain seq x y z
N MET A 1 11.11 -31.58 -21.19
CA MET A 1 11.07 -30.39 -20.31
C MET A 1 9.99 -30.64 -19.26
N LYS A 2 10.29 -30.49 -17.97
CA LYS A 2 9.23 -30.46 -16.94
C LYS A 2 8.34 -29.24 -17.19
N PRO A 3 7.01 -29.38 -17.10
CA PRO A 3 6.13 -28.22 -17.21
C PRO A 3 6.55 -27.14 -16.18
N ALA A 4 6.56 -25.88 -16.59
CA ALA A 4 6.87 -24.80 -15.70
C ALA A 4 5.85 -24.79 -14.55
N ARG A 5 6.31 -24.86 -13.30
CA ARG A 5 5.41 -24.83 -12.13
C ARG A 5 4.72 -23.46 -12.05
N ARG A 6 3.46 -23.46 -11.63
CA ARG A 6 2.78 -22.22 -11.29
C ARG A 6 3.53 -21.50 -10.15
N PRO A 7 3.58 -20.18 -10.13
CA PRO A 7 4.12 -19.45 -8.99
C PRO A 7 3.38 -19.84 -7.70
N VAL A 8 4.10 -19.77 -6.58
CA VAL A 8 3.58 -20.13 -5.26
C VAL A 8 2.99 -18.89 -4.60
N PHE A 9 1.75 -18.98 -4.14
CA PHE A 9 1.08 -17.98 -3.34
C PHE A 9 1.16 -18.41 -1.88
N LEU A 10 2.14 -17.87 -1.16
CA LEU A 10 2.39 -18.19 0.23
C LEU A 10 1.55 -17.28 1.12
N HIS A 11 0.60 -17.84 1.82
CA HIS A 11 -0.29 -17.11 2.72
C HIS A 11 -0.27 -17.68 4.13
N ARG A 12 -0.85 -16.97 5.07
CA ARG A 12 -1.11 -17.49 6.43
C ARG A 12 -2.59 -17.79 6.58
N PRO A 13 -2.94 -18.91 7.22
CA PRO A 13 -4.33 -19.24 7.52
C PRO A 13 -5.05 -18.09 8.22
N LYS A 14 -6.28 -17.81 7.82
CA LYS A 14 -7.18 -16.81 8.42
C LYS A 14 -6.75 -15.34 8.29
N LEU A 15 -5.72 -15.01 7.51
CA LEU A 15 -5.35 -13.62 7.23
C LEU A 15 -6.04 -13.05 5.98
N LEU A 16 -6.45 -13.92 5.07
CA LEU A 16 -7.16 -13.57 3.84
C LEU A 16 -8.55 -14.18 3.89
N ASP A 17 -9.50 -13.53 3.23
CA ASP A 17 -10.83 -14.10 3.07
C ASP A 17 -10.86 -15.21 2.00
N ASP A 18 -11.93 -16.02 2.03
CA ASP A 18 -12.08 -17.16 1.14
C ASP A 18 -12.20 -16.73 -0.33
N GLY A 19 -12.75 -15.57 -0.62
CA GLY A 19 -12.87 -15.03 -1.97
C GLY A 19 -11.52 -14.63 -2.55
N GLU A 20 -10.67 -14.01 -1.76
CA GLU A 20 -9.30 -13.67 -2.16
C GLU A 20 -8.47 -14.95 -2.41
N LEU A 21 -8.59 -15.96 -1.54
CA LEU A 21 -7.90 -17.24 -1.72
C LEU A 21 -8.39 -18.00 -2.95
N ALA A 22 -9.69 -18.02 -3.20
CA ALA A 22 -10.26 -18.64 -4.39
C ALA A 22 -9.74 -18.00 -5.67
N ALA A 23 -9.72 -16.66 -5.74
CA ALA A 23 -9.17 -15.94 -6.87
C ALA A 23 -7.67 -16.21 -7.09
N ALA A 24 -6.88 -16.29 -6.02
CA ALA A 24 -5.46 -16.64 -6.11
C ALA A 24 -5.25 -18.07 -6.61
N ALA A 25 -6.07 -19.04 -6.19
CA ALA A 25 -5.97 -20.44 -6.56
C ALA A 25 -6.16 -20.71 -8.06
N GLU A 26 -6.86 -19.83 -8.77
CA GLU A 26 -7.02 -19.95 -10.23
C GLU A 26 -5.67 -19.81 -10.96
N HIS A 27 -4.75 -19.02 -10.42
CA HIS A 27 -3.51 -18.66 -11.09
C HIS A 27 -2.24 -19.20 -10.43
N PHE A 28 -2.28 -19.47 -9.12
CA PHE A 28 -1.13 -19.81 -8.29
C PHE A 28 -1.30 -21.14 -7.58
N THR A 29 -0.20 -21.72 -7.13
CA THR A 29 -0.22 -22.85 -6.19
C THR A 29 -0.28 -22.28 -4.77
N LEU A 30 -1.34 -22.54 -4.03
CA LEU A 30 -1.46 -22.08 -2.65
C LEU A 30 -0.51 -22.86 -1.74
N ALA A 31 0.12 -22.15 -0.80
CA ALA A 31 0.98 -22.71 0.25
C ALA A 31 0.76 -21.94 1.56
N GLU A 32 0.65 -22.66 2.67
CA GLU A 32 0.50 -22.09 4.02
C GLU A 32 1.83 -22.04 4.78
N SER A 33 2.81 -22.78 4.30
CA SER A 33 4.13 -22.88 4.93
C SER A 33 5.24 -22.62 3.92
N ARG A 34 6.30 -21.92 4.36
CA ARG A 34 7.54 -21.80 3.58
C ARG A 34 8.22 -23.16 3.32
N LEU A 35 7.85 -24.21 4.07
CA LEU A 35 8.33 -25.59 3.84
C LEU A 35 7.74 -26.21 2.57
N ASP A 36 6.64 -25.67 2.04
CA ASP A 36 6.00 -26.13 0.80
C ASP A 36 6.68 -25.53 -0.45
N VAL A 37 7.51 -24.51 -0.26
CA VAL A 37 8.24 -23.83 -1.33
C VAL A 37 9.42 -24.70 -1.79
N GLN A 38 9.60 -24.81 -3.10
CA GLN A 38 10.65 -25.62 -3.71
C GLN A 38 11.75 -24.72 -4.32
N PRO A 39 12.97 -25.25 -4.52
CA PRO A 39 14.04 -24.54 -5.21
C PRO A 39 13.59 -24.04 -6.59
N GLY A 40 13.83 -22.75 -6.87
CA GLY A 40 13.50 -22.11 -8.14
C GLY A 40 12.04 -21.64 -8.26
N ASP A 41 11.22 -21.81 -7.25
CA ASP A 41 9.86 -21.26 -7.26
C ASP A 41 9.89 -19.71 -7.26
N VAL A 42 8.91 -19.12 -7.94
CA VAL A 42 8.56 -17.70 -7.77
C VAL A 42 7.48 -17.62 -6.70
N VAL A 43 7.71 -16.83 -5.66
CA VAL A 43 6.86 -16.78 -4.47
C VAL A 43 6.23 -15.40 -4.33
N ILE A 44 4.91 -15.38 -4.19
CA ILE A 44 4.11 -14.21 -3.80
C ILE A 44 3.78 -14.43 -2.33
N ALA A 45 4.52 -13.77 -1.42
CA ALA A 45 4.36 -13.95 0.02
C ALA A 45 3.25 -13.03 0.56
N ARG A 46 1.99 -13.42 0.33
CA ARG A 46 0.80 -12.63 0.64
C ARG A 46 0.45 -12.69 2.13
N HIS A 47 1.32 -12.12 2.95
CA HIS A 47 1.11 -11.94 4.38
C HIS A 47 2.05 -10.89 4.94
N PHE A 48 1.66 -10.31 6.06
CA PHE A 48 2.47 -9.33 6.76
C PHE A 48 3.70 -10.00 7.42
N ALA A 49 4.89 -9.81 6.84
CA ALA A 49 6.14 -10.41 7.33
C ALA A 49 6.81 -9.58 8.44
N TRP A 50 6.33 -8.35 8.71
CA TRP A 50 6.87 -7.47 9.74
C TRP A 50 6.59 -7.99 11.17
N PRO A 51 7.47 -7.81 12.16
CA PRO A 51 8.72 -7.04 12.09
C PRO A 51 9.95 -7.86 11.66
N TRP A 52 9.78 -9.08 11.19
CA TRP A 52 10.87 -10.00 10.84
C TRP A 52 10.93 -10.36 9.35
N PRO A 53 10.86 -9.38 8.42
CA PRO A 53 10.86 -9.69 6.99
C PRO A 53 12.16 -10.41 6.56
N ARG A 54 13.29 -10.06 7.16
CA ARG A 54 14.59 -10.66 6.85
C ARG A 54 14.62 -12.18 7.01
N GLU A 55 13.92 -12.72 8.01
CA GLU A 55 13.83 -14.17 8.22
C GLU A 55 13.19 -14.87 7.03
N LEU A 56 12.00 -14.41 6.61
CA LEU A 56 11.29 -14.96 5.47
C LEU A 56 12.14 -14.91 4.18
N PHE A 57 12.67 -13.74 3.86
CA PHE A 57 13.44 -13.55 2.62
C PHE A 57 14.76 -14.33 2.63
N THR A 58 15.40 -14.48 3.81
CA THR A 58 16.61 -15.28 3.95
C THR A 58 16.34 -16.77 3.74
N ASP A 59 15.28 -17.28 4.34
CA ASP A 59 14.94 -18.70 4.25
C ASP A 59 14.53 -19.08 2.82
N LEU A 60 13.69 -18.29 2.17
CA LEU A 60 13.30 -18.51 0.77
C LEU A 60 14.49 -18.33 -0.18
N GLY A 61 15.37 -17.36 0.08
CA GLY A 61 16.60 -17.16 -0.69
C GLY A 61 17.59 -18.34 -0.57
N ARG A 62 17.72 -18.96 0.61
CA ARG A 62 18.54 -20.18 0.79
C ARG A 62 18.00 -21.38 -0.01
N LEU A 63 16.70 -21.44 -0.23
CA LEU A 63 16.08 -22.41 -1.12
C LEU A 63 16.30 -22.09 -2.61
N GLY A 64 16.85 -20.92 -2.94
CA GLY A 64 16.93 -20.45 -4.32
C GLY A 64 15.57 -20.02 -4.90
N ALA A 65 14.58 -19.77 -4.06
CA ALA A 65 13.29 -19.23 -4.49
C ALA A 65 13.39 -17.72 -4.67
N ARG A 66 12.65 -17.18 -5.66
CA ARG A 66 12.55 -15.75 -5.92
C ARG A 66 11.25 -15.22 -5.30
N VAL A 67 11.36 -14.31 -4.35
CA VAL A 67 10.19 -13.64 -3.78
C VAL A 67 9.91 -12.36 -4.58
N VAL A 68 8.66 -12.15 -4.96
CA VAL A 68 8.18 -10.91 -5.59
C VAL A 68 8.38 -9.74 -4.61
N ASN A 69 8.81 -8.58 -5.11
CA ASN A 69 9.31 -7.40 -4.40
C ASN A 69 10.67 -7.60 -3.70
N GLY A 70 11.04 -8.80 -3.31
CA GLY A 70 12.26 -9.03 -2.55
C GLY A 70 12.33 -8.22 -1.24
N LEU A 71 13.39 -8.42 -0.45
CA LEU A 71 13.56 -7.69 0.83
C LEU A 71 13.73 -6.17 0.62
N ARG A 72 14.44 -5.77 -0.45
CA ARG A 72 14.69 -4.35 -0.75
C ARG A 72 13.39 -3.61 -1.06
N GLY A 73 12.55 -4.19 -1.94
CA GLY A 73 11.26 -3.59 -2.28
C GLY A 73 10.32 -3.54 -1.07
N HIS A 74 10.27 -4.62 -0.29
CA HIS A 74 9.49 -4.65 0.95
C HIS A 74 9.91 -3.54 1.93
N SER A 75 11.23 -3.32 2.11
CA SER A 75 11.75 -2.25 2.95
C SER A 75 11.47 -0.87 2.39
N TYR A 76 11.57 -0.69 1.06
CA TYR A 76 11.25 0.57 0.39
C TYR A 76 9.78 0.96 0.58
N ALA A 77 8.85 0.04 0.38
CA ALA A 77 7.42 0.32 0.59
C ALA A 77 7.08 0.67 2.05
N ALA A 78 7.84 0.15 3.02
CA ALA A 78 7.68 0.47 4.43
C ALA A 78 8.31 1.82 4.82
N ASP A 79 9.17 2.38 3.99
CA ASP A 79 9.88 3.66 4.24
C ASP A 79 9.15 4.82 3.58
N LEU A 80 8.25 5.46 4.34
CA LEU A 80 7.49 6.62 3.88
C LEU A 80 8.41 7.77 3.42
N LEU A 81 9.53 7.99 4.07
CA LEU A 81 10.45 9.08 3.70
C LEU A 81 11.13 8.79 2.36
N ALA A 82 11.54 7.54 2.12
CA ALA A 82 12.19 7.15 0.88
C ALA A 82 11.26 7.33 -0.33
N TRP A 83 10.09 6.67 -0.33
CA TRP A 83 9.20 6.78 -1.48
C TRP A 83 8.55 8.18 -1.64
N SER A 84 8.35 8.90 -0.52
CA SER A 84 7.85 10.28 -0.59
C SER A 84 8.88 11.23 -1.20
N ALA A 85 10.18 11.03 -0.93
CA ALA A 85 11.27 11.79 -1.55
C ALA A 85 11.36 11.52 -3.06
N ASP A 86 11.25 10.25 -3.47
CA ASP A 86 11.27 9.86 -4.89
C ASP A 86 10.08 10.44 -5.67
N LEU A 87 8.90 10.46 -5.06
CA LEU A 87 7.68 11.02 -5.65
C LEU A 87 7.69 12.56 -5.73
N GLY A 88 8.48 13.23 -4.90
CA GLY A 88 8.59 14.68 -4.90
C GLY A 88 7.24 15.39 -4.78
N ASP A 89 6.91 16.24 -5.75
CA ASP A 89 5.66 17.00 -5.75
C ASP A 89 4.39 16.19 -6.03
N LEU A 90 4.52 14.89 -6.38
CA LEU A 90 3.36 14.00 -6.53
C LEU A 90 2.82 13.51 -5.18
N ALA A 91 3.60 13.65 -4.10
CA ALA A 91 3.21 13.26 -2.75
C ALA A 91 3.27 14.45 -1.78
N PRO A 92 2.45 14.46 -0.71
CA PRO A 92 2.56 15.46 0.33
C PRO A 92 3.93 15.41 0.99
N ARG A 93 4.52 16.57 1.29
CA ARG A 93 5.83 16.69 1.93
C ARG A 93 5.86 15.99 3.27
N SER A 94 6.90 15.19 3.50
CA SER A 94 7.07 14.37 4.69
C SER A 94 8.45 14.58 5.31
N THR A 95 8.54 14.59 6.64
CA THR A 95 9.81 14.73 7.37
C THR A 95 9.74 14.06 8.73
N ASP A 96 10.86 13.52 9.20
CA ASP A 96 11.08 13.08 10.58
C ASP A 96 11.74 14.18 11.44
N ARG A 97 12.13 15.30 10.81
CA ARG A 97 12.75 16.47 11.45
C ARG A 97 11.69 17.47 11.86
N PHE A 98 11.10 17.24 13.04
CA PHE A 98 9.99 18.05 13.55
C PHE A 98 10.38 19.51 13.81
N GLU A 99 11.65 19.76 14.09
CA GLU A 99 12.21 21.12 14.24
C GLU A 99 12.23 21.93 12.94
N MET A 100 12.05 21.26 11.79
CA MET A 100 12.02 21.89 10.46
C MET A 100 10.59 22.10 9.94
N LEU A 101 9.57 21.74 10.72
CA LEU A 101 8.18 21.95 10.31
C LEU A 101 7.89 23.47 10.22
N PRO A 102 7.17 23.92 9.18
CA PRO A 102 6.65 25.28 9.16
C PRO A 102 5.68 25.47 10.34
N GLU A 103 5.67 26.68 10.91
CA GLU A 103 4.86 27.00 12.09
C GLU A 103 3.36 26.72 11.85
N ALA A 104 2.88 27.00 10.64
CA ALA A 104 1.52 26.71 10.21
C ALA A 104 1.40 25.31 9.62
N GLY A 105 0.46 24.51 10.17
CA GLY A 105 0.03 23.20 9.65
C GLY A 105 -1.14 23.31 8.67
N PRO A 106 -1.97 22.28 8.55
CA PRO A 106 -1.98 21.07 9.40
C PRO A 106 -1.04 19.95 8.91
N PHE A 107 -0.80 18.98 9.82
CA PHE A 107 0.04 17.81 9.56
C PHE A 107 -0.67 16.53 9.98
N ILE A 108 -0.30 15.43 9.32
CA ILE A 108 -0.62 14.06 9.75
C ILE A 108 0.67 13.40 10.22
N LEU A 109 0.63 12.82 11.41
CA LEU A 109 1.72 12.03 11.92
C LEU A 109 1.47 10.56 11.57
N LYS A 110 2.43 9.94 10.90
CA LYS A 110 2.39 8.53 10.50
C LYS A 110 3.60 7.78 11.05
N GLY A 111 3.40 6.52 11.37
CA GLY A 111 4.44 5.53 11.59
C GLY A 111 4.08 4.27 10.82
N GLU A 112 4.98 3.28 10.79
CA GLU A 112 4.76 2.02 10.06
C GLU A 112 3.47 1.28 10.47
N LYS A 113 3.03 1.46 11.73
CA LYS A 113 1.83 0.79 12.29
C LYS A 113 0.65 1.74 12.50
N ALA A 114 0.75 2.98 12.03
CA ALA A 114 -0.34 3.93 12.17
C ALA A 114 -1.51 3.51 11.30
N ASP A 115 -2.62 3.15 11.92
CA ASP A 115 -3.88 2.84 11.25
C ASP A 115 -4.80 4.08 11.19
N LYS A 116 -5.77 4.05 10.30
CA LYS A 116 -6.75 5.13 10.12
C LYS A 116 -7.75 5.23 11.28
N GLY A 117 -7.89 4.20 12.11
CA GLY A 117 -8.73 4.21 13.31
C GLY A 117 -8.22 5.14 14.43
N ARG A 118 -6.96 5.55 14.35
CA ARG A 118 -6.33 6.49 15.31
C ARG A 118 -6.22 7.92 14.78
N TRP A 119 -7.00 8.28 13.77
CA TRP A 119 -6.93 9.57 13.07
C TRP A 119 -6.86 10.79 13.98
N SER A 120 -7.72 10.88 15.00
CA SER A 120 -7.75 11.99 15.95
C SER A 120 -6.44 12.15 16.74
N ARG A 121 -5.66 11.08 16.87
CA ARG A 121 -4.33 11.05 17.52
C ARG A 121 -3.17 11.25 16.53
N MET A 122 -3.47 11.44 15.25
CA MET A 122 -2.47 11.61 14.19
C MET A 122 -2.52 13.01 13.56
N PHE A 123 -3.60 13.76 13.78
CA PHE A 123 -3.80 15.09 13.20
C PHE A 123 -3.24 16.17 14.12
N ALA A 124 -2.38 17.02 13.58
CA ALA A 124 -1.77 18.15 14.25
C ALA A 124 -2.08 19.46 13.50
N ALA A 125 -2.71 20.43 14.16
CA ALA A 125 -3.07 21.69 13.54
C ALA A 125 -1.86 22.62 13.34
N THR A 126 -0.85 22.50 14.22
CA THR A 126 0.37 23.33 14.21
C THR A 126 1.63 22.48 14.37
N ALA A 127 2.81 23.06 14.14
CA ALA A 127 4.08 22.40 14.42
C ALA A 127 4.24 22.04 15.91
N GLY A 128 3.78 22.92 16.82
CA GLY A 128 3.77 22.66 18.26
C GLY A 128 2.91 21.43 18.63
N ASP A 129 1.72 21.32 18.03
CA ASP A 129 0.87 20.14 18.20
C ASP A 129 1.54 18.88 17.65
N ALA A 130 2.23 18.97 16.52
CA ALA A 130 2.93 17.84 15.92
C ALA A 130 4.06 17.32 16.85
N VAL A 131 4.83 18.23 17.47
CA VAL A 131 5.89 17.85 18.42
C VAL A 131 5.30 17.17 19.67
N ARG A 132 4.21 17.72 20.22
CA ARG A 132 3.50 17.14 21.37
C ARG A 132 2.97 15.74 21.03
N LEU A 133 2.25 15.65 19.91
CA LEU A 133 1.62 14.40 19.46
C LEU A 133 2.66 13.30 19.13
N ARG A 134 3.81 13.69 18.54
CA ARG A 134 4.95 12.77 18.37
C ARG A 134 5.36 12.12 19.69
N SER A 135 5.50 12.92 20.76
CA SER A 135 5.90 12.42 22.05
C SER A 135 4.88 11.45 22.64
N GLU A 136 3.59 11.72 22.45
CA GLU A 136 2.49 10.85 22.87
C GLU A 136 2.51 9.51 22.08
N LEU A 137 2.70 9.56 20.76
CA LEU A 137 2.80 8.38 19.91
C LEU A 137 4.02 7.52 20.25
N MET A 138 5.17 8.13 20.51
CA MET A 138 6.39 7.41 20.93
C MET A 138 6.25 6.75 22.31
N ALA A 139 5.41 7.28 23.19
CA ALA A 139 5.10 6.68 24.49
C ALA A 139 4.11 5.50 24.38
N ASP A 140 3.36 5.39 23.29
CA ASP A 140 2.43 4.29 23.03
C ASP A 140 3.23 3.00 22.75
N SER A 141 2.94 1.93 23.51
CA SER A 141 3.64 0.66 23.39
C SER A 141 3.47 0.02 22.00
N GLY A 142 2.36 0.29 21.31
CA GLY A 142 2.09 -0.18 19.95
C GLY A 142 2.93 0.52 18.88
N MET A 143 3.48 1.69 19.19
CA MET A 143 4.30 2.52 18.27
C MET A 143 5.78 2.51 18.67
N ARG A 144 6.15 1.77 19.73
CA ARG A 144 7.52 1.76 20.24
C ARG A 144 8.49 1.22 19.20
N GLY A 145 9.50 2.05 18.86
CA GLY A 145 10.54 1.72 17.90
C GLY A 145 10.20 2.09 16.45
N ASP A 146 8.99 2.60 16.19
CA ASP A 146 8.65 3.12 14.87
C ASP A 146 9.19 4.53 14.67
N THR A 147 9.62 4.86 13.47
CA THR A 147 9.92 6.25 13.09
C THR A 147 8.60 6.97 12.89
N ILE A 148 8.38 8.05 13.67
CA ILE A 148 7.22 8.92 13.47
C ILE A 148 7.57 10.01 12.47
N VAL A 149 6.78 10.11 11.42
CA VAL A 149 6.94 11.07 10.33
C VAL A 149 5.78 12.07 10.37
N ALA A 150 6.11 13.35 10.33
CA ALA A 150 5.13 14.41 10.09
C ALA A 150 4.98 14.61 8.59
N ARG A 151 3.75 14.61 8.12
CA ARG A 151 3.39 14.77 6.72
C ARG A 151 2.42 15.92 6.55
N GLN A 152 2.62 16.75 5.56
CA GLN A 152 1.66 17.80 5.19
C GLN A 152 0.27 17.16 5.01
N TYR A 153 -0.73 17.72 5.68
CA TYR A 153 -2.11 17.32 5.46
C TYR A 153 -2.61 17.84 4.12
N VAL A 154 -3.22 16.98 3.35
CA VAL A 154 -3.94 17.31 2.12
C VAL A 154 -5.41 17.03 2.36
N GLU A 155 -6.25 18.05 2.22
CA GLU A 155 -7.69 17.90 2.32
C GLU A 155 -8.24 17.26 1.05
N LEU A 156 -8.55 15.98 1.12
CA LEU A 156 -9.15 15.24 0.01
C LEU A 156 -10.65 15.55 -0.10
N MET A 157 -11.21 15.44 -1.30
CA MET A 157 -12.65 15.57 -1.53
C MET A 157 -13.41 14.54 -0.68
N PRO A 158 -14.34 14.97 0.18
CA PRO A 158 -15.04 14.06 1.08
C PRO A 158 -16.06 13.20 0.34
N LEU A 159 -16.20 11.95 0.79
CA LEU A 159 -17.27 11.02 0.37
C LEU A 159 -18.32 10.79 1.46
N GLY A 160 -18.26 11.52 2.54
CA GLY A 160 -19.19 11.45 3.65
C GLY A 160 -18.52 11.73 5.00
N PRO A 161 -19.29 11.78 6.10
CA PRO A 161 -18.73 11.83 7.43
C PRO A 161 -18.07 10.50 7.79
N SER A 162 -17.13 10.52 8.76
CA SER A 162 -16.58 9.28 9.26
C SER A 162 -17.66 8.40 9.91
N PRO A 163 -17.78 7.11 9.53
CA PRO A 163 -18.72 6.19 10.15
C PRO A 163 -18.33 5.85 11.60
N ILE A 164 -17.07 6.08 11.96
CA ILE A 164 -16.53 5.84 13.31
C ILE A 164 -16.11 7.19 13.90
N PRO A 165 -16.65 7.61 15.06
CA PRO A 165 -16.26 8.86 15.70
C PRO A 165 -14.74 8.96 15.90
N GLY A 166 -14.15 10.05 15.41
CA GLY A 166 -12.71 10.29 15.52
C GLY A 166 -11.81 9.51 14.56
N ALA A 167 -12.39 8.72 13.64
CA ALA A 167 -11.64 8.12 12.55
C ALA A 167 -11.58 9.07 11.33
N CYS A 168 -10.70 8.74 10.38
CA CYS A 168 -10.58 9.48 9.14
C CYS A 168 -11.90 9.38 8.33
N PRO A 169 -12.47 10.50 7.86
CA PRO A 169 -13.62 10.45 6.99
C PRO A 169 -13.25 9.85 5.62
N PRO A 170 -14.18 9.11 4.98
CA PRO A 170 -13.98 8.63 3.63
C PRO A 170 -13.85 9.79 2.65
N SER A 171 -12.98 9.62 1.68
CA SER A 171 -12.61 10.64 0.71
C SER A 171 -12.41 10.03 -0.68
N VAL A 172 -12.37 10.86 -1.72
CA VAL A 172 -12.03 10.43 -3.09
C VAL A 172 -10.57 9.98 -3.09
N GLU A 173 -10.41 8.72 -2.79
CA GLU A 173 -9.14 8.00 -2.72
C GLU A 173 -9.31 6.64 -3.40
N TYR A 174 -8.40 6.29 -4.31
CA TYR A 174 -8.42 5.04 -5.06
C TYR A 174 -7.18 4.24 -4.76
N ARG A 175 -7.35 2.94 -4.59
CA ARG A 175 -6.26 1.99 -4.55
C ARG A 175 -6.00 1.45 -5.94
N VAL A 176 -4.83 1.78 -6.48
CA VAL A 176 -4.36 1.35 -7.79
C VAL A 176 -3.35 0.23 -7.59
N TRP A 177 -3.66 -0.97 -8.08
CA TRP A 177 -2.76 -2.11 -8.08
C TRP A 177 -1.85 -2.08 -9.29
N VAL A 178 -0.56 -2.21 -9.06
CA VAL A 178 0.47 -2.21 -10.10
C VAL A 178 1.28 -3.50 -10.03
N ALA A 179 1.46 -4.15 -11.17
CA ALA A 179 2.30 -5.32 -11.32
C ALA A 179 3.30 -5.10 -12.44
N PHE A 180 4.61 -5.14 -12.14
CA PHE A 180 5.70 -4.99 -13.12
C PHE A 180 5.56 -3.76 -14.01
N GLY A 181 5.17 -2.62 -13.43
CA GLY A 181 5.01 -1.35 -14.13
C GLY A 181 3.70 -1.17 -14.90
N GLU A 182 2.76 -2.11 -14.80
CA GLU A 182 1.43 -2.03 -15.42
C GLU A 182 0.34 -1.91 -14.37
N VAL A 183 -0.63 -1.01 -14.57
CA VAL A 183 -1.84 -0.95 -13.74
C VAL A 183 -2.70 -2.18 -14.06
N VAL A 184 -2.98 -2.99 -13.03
CA VAL A 184 -3.79 -4.21 -13.17
C VAL A 184 -5.20 -4.06 -12.65
N SER A 185 -5.42 -3.17 -11.68
CA SER A 185 -6.75 -2.86 -11.12
C SER A 185 -6.72 -1.49 -10.46
N ALA A 186 -7.86 -0.81 -10.41
CA ALA A 186 -8.06 0.41 -9.65
C ALA A 186 -9.51 0.50 -9.17
N ALA A 187 -9.72 0.73 -7.87
CA ALA A 187 -11.03 0.87 -7.28
C ALA A 187 -10.99 1.81 -6.06
N LEU A 188 -12.16 2.19 -5.57
CA LEU A 188 -12.29 3.02 -4.39
C LEU A 188 -11.52 2.39 -3.21
N TYR A 189 -10.80 3.21 -2.47
CA TYR A 189 -10.05 2.77 -1.29
C TYR A 189 -11.00 2.42 -0.12
N TRP A 190 -12.02 3.24 0.08
CA TRP A 190 -12.99 3.14 1.17
C TRP A 190 -14.10 2.16 0.82
N PRO A 191 -14.62 1.39 1.79
CA PRO A 191 -15.82 0.59 1.59
C PRO A 191 -16.96 1.49 1.11
N VAL A 192 -17.64 1.09 0.04
CA VAL A 192 -18.75 1.87 -0.53
C VAL A 192 -19.85 2.10 0.50
N ASP A 193 -20.08 1.12 1.39
CA ASP A 193 -21.08 1.19 2.46
C ASP A 193 -20.75 2.25 3.52
N ASP A 194 -19.48 2.68 3.63
CA ASP A 194 -19.04 3.74 4.54
C ASP A 194 -19.17 5.15 3.92
N CYS A 195 -19.59 5.24 2.65
CA CYS A 195 -19.65 6.46 1.88
C CYS A 195 -21.10 6.91 1.59
N GLU A 196 -21.29 8.20 1.37
CA GLU A 196 -22.60 8.72 0.89
C GLU A 196 -22.78 8.39 -0.59
N PRO A 197 -23.85 7.65 -0.99
CA PRO A 197 -24.02 7.19 -2.38
C PRO A 197 -24.03 8.33 -3.41
N ALA A 198 -24.60 9.49 -3.06
CA ALA A 198 -24.65 10.65 -3.95
C ALA A 198 -23.26 11.22 -4.22
N LEU A 199 -22.36 11.24 -3.19
CA LEU A 199 -20.99 11.72 -3.32
C LEU A 199 -20.13 10.73 -4.10
N VAL A 200 -20.31 9.41 -3.88
CA VAL A 200 -19.65 8.36 -4.68
C VAL A 200 -20.04 8.44 -6.15
N ALA A 201 -21.35 8.67 -6.42
CA ALA A 201 -21.85 8.80 -7.80
C ALA A 201 -21.31 10.04 -8.52
N ALA A 202 -21.04 11.12 -7.78
CA ALA A 202 -20.49 12.37 -8.30
C ALA A 202 -18.95 12.38 -8.38
N ALA A 203 -18.26 11.47 -7.68
CA ALA A 203 -16.80 11.39 -7.70
C ALA A 203 -16.29 10.92 -9.09
N PRO A 204 -15.10 11.38 -9.51
CA PRO A 204 -14.45 10.83 -10.70
C PRO A 204 -14.35 9.30 -10.62
N LYS A 205 -14.41 8.61 -11.76
CA LYS A 205 -14.22 7.16 -11.80
C LYS A 205 -12.72 6.81 -11.79
N PRO A 206 -12.33 5.57 -11.43
CA PRO A 206 -10.93 5.16 -11.43
C PRO A 206 -10.21 5.34 -12.78
N ASP A 207 -10.91 5.21 -13.91
CA ASP A 207 -10.40 5.43 -15.27
C ASP A 207 -10.25 6.92 -15.63
N GLU A 208 -10.79 7.83 -14.81
CA GLU A 208 -10.62 9.28 -14.96
C GLU A 208 -9.38 9.80 -14.19
N ILE A 209 -8.67 8.94 -13.44
CA ILE A 209 -7.37 9.30 -12.86
C ILE A 209 -6.42 9.60 -14.04
N PRO A 210 -5.77 10.79 -14.08
CA PRO A 210 -4.96 11.15 -15.23
C PRO A 210 -3.84 10.13 -15.49
N ALA A 211 -3.83 9.54 -16.67
CA ALA A 211 -2.83 8.54 -17.06
C ALA A 211 -1.38 9.06 -16.93
N ALA A 212 -1.16 10.34 -17.24
CA ALA A 212 0.15 11.00 -17.08
C ALA A 212 0.58 11.08 -15.60
N PHE A 213 -0.36 11.29 -14.66
CA PHE A 213 -0.08 11.30 -13.23
C PHE A 213 0.31 9.90 -12.75
N LEU A 214 -0.45 8.86 -13.12
CA LEU A 214 -0.11 7.48 -12.76
C LEU A 214 1.23 7.06 -13.36
N ALA A 215 1.47 7.37 -14.63
CA ALA A 215 2.75 7.06 -15.28
C ALA A 215 3.93 7.74 -14.60
N ALA A 216 3.79 9.02 -14.22
CA ALA A 216 4.83 9.74 -13.48
C ALA A 216 5.06 9.12 -12.08
N ALA A 217 4.00 8.79 -11.33
CA ALA A 217 4.11 8.15 -10.03
C ALA A 217 4.80 6.77 -10.13
N MET A 218 4.38 5.94 -11.08
CA MET A 218 5.00 4.64 -11.34
C MET A 218 6.47 4.76 -11.75
N ALA A 219 6.82 5.77 -12.55
CA ALA A 219 8.22 6.02 -12.94
C ALA A 219 9.09 6.41 -11.74
N CYS A 220 8.57 7.18 -10.76
CA CYS A 220 9.27 7.52 -9.53
C CYS A 220 9.52 6.29 -8.64
N VAL A 221 8.53 5.42 -8.47
CA VAL A 221 8.70 4.13 -7.74
C VAL A 221 9.67 3.21 -8.50
N GLY A 222 9.64 3.29 -9.83
CA GLY A 222 10.58 2.62 -10.72
C GLY A 222 10.60 1.10 -10.53
N THR A 223 11.80 0.52 -10.55
CA THR A 223 12.02 -0.92 -10.36
C THR A 223 12.17 -1.34 -8.90
N SER A 224 11.92 -0.42 -7.94
CA SER A 224 12.03 -0.73 -6.52
C SER A 224 10.96 -1.73 -6.08
N LEU A 225 9.80 -1.71 -6.73
CA LEU A 225 8.67 -2.61 -6.48
C LEU A 225 8.19 -3.27 -7.76
N GLU A 226 7.86 -4.57 -7.68
CA GLU A 226 7.34 -5.36 -8.79
C GLU A 226 5.80 -5.53 -8.70
N PHE A 227 5.28 -5.62 -7.46
CA PHE A 227 3.84 -5.74 -7.17
C PHE A 227 3.51 -4.87 -5.96
N TYR A 228 2.71 -3.84 -6.17
CA TYR A 228 2.45 -2.82 -5.16
C TYR A 228 1.13 -2.09 -5.39
N THR A 229 0.74 -1.28 -4.41
CA THR A 229 -0.38 -0.36 -4.57
C THR A 229 0.10 1.09 -4.48
N LEU A 230 -0.56 1.95 -5.27
CA LEU A 230 -0.59 3.39 -5.09
C LEU A 230 -1.98 3.77 -4.57
N ASP A 231 -2.05 4.31 -3.36
CA ASP A 231 -3.27 4.97 -2.93
C ASP A 231 -3.20 6.42 -3.41
N VAL A 232 -4.11 6.80 -4.27
CA VAL A 232 -4.13 8.11 -4.91
C VAL A 232 -5.41 8.86 -4.54
N GLY A 233 -5.29 10.12 -4.15
CA GLY A 233 -6.41 10.93 -3.69
C GLY A 233 -6.57 12.23 -4.48
N LEU A 234 -7.82 12.66 -4.67
CA LEU A 234 -8.16 13.94 -5.27
C LEU A 234 -8.44 14.96 -4.17
N ASP A 235 -7.70 16.07 -4.16
CA ASP A 235 -7.94 17.13 -3.16
C ASP A 235 -9.12 18.05 -3.56
N VAL A 236 -9.57 18.85 -2.61
CA VAL A 236 -10.68 19.82 -2.81
C VAL A 236 -10.38 20.90 -3.85
N ARG A 237 -9.13 20.99 -4.34
CA ARG A 237 -8.69 21.92 -5.39
C ARG A 237 -8.58 21.26 -6.76
N GLY A 238 -8.91 19.94 -6.84
CA GLY A 238 -8.86 19.18 -8.08
C GLY A 238 -7.47 18.64 -8.45
N ARG A 239 -6.54 18.59 -7.49
CA ARG A 239 -5.20 18.03 -7.70
C ARG A 239 -5.13 16.60 -7.19
N TRP A 240 -4.52 15.72 -7.98
CA TRP A 240 -4.20 14.34 -7.60
C TRP A 240 -2.89 14.24 -6.82
N TRP A 241 -2.90 13.38 -5.80
CA TRP A 241 -1.79 13.12 -4.91
C TRP A 241 -1.58 11.62 -4.72
N VAL A 242 -0.33 11.19 -4.62
CA VAL A 242 -0.02 9.85 -4.09
C VAL A 242 -0.06 9.92 -2.57
N ILE A 243 -1.04 9.25 -1.98
CA ILE A 243 -1.26 9.24 -0.54
C ILE A 243 -0.44 8.15 0.14
N GLU A 244 -0.30 7.00 -0.50
CA GLU A 244 0.47 5.88 0.06
C GLU A 244 1.05 5.02 -1.06
N VAL A 245 2.25 4.49 -0.82
CA VAL A 245 2.84 3.39 -1.58
C VAL A 245 2.90 2.20 -0.63
N SER A 246 2.27 1.09 -1.00
CA SER A 246 2.27 -0.11 -0.16
C SER A 246 2.74 -1.32 -0.95
N ASP A 247 3.48 -2.20 -0.28
CA ASP A 247 3.84 -3.50 -0.82
C ASP A 247 2.57 -4.33 -1.09
N GLY A 248 2.39 -4.81 -2.30
CA GLY A 248 1.27 -5.65 -2.71
C GLY A 248 1.17 -6.96 -1.92
N LEU A 249 2.25 -7.36 -1.24
CA LEU A 249 2.23 -8.53 -0.37
C LEU A 249 1.44 -8.30 0.92
N ARG A 250 1.19 -7.04 1.31
CA ARG A 250 0.48 -6.67 2.55
C ARG A 250 -0.74 -5.76 2.36
N ALA A 251 -0.86 -5.11 1.21
CA ALA A 251 -1.95 -4.20 0.95
C ALA A 251 -3.30 -4.93 0.94
N GLY A 252 -4.33 -4.38 1.57
CA GLY A 252 -5.71 -4.89 1.47
C GLY A 252 -6.29 -4.67 0.07
N MET A 253 -7.31 -5.42 -0.30
CA MET A 253 -7.94 -5.27 -1.63
C MET A 253 -8.71 -3.95 -1.77
N SER A 254 -9.26 -3.38 -0.70
CA SER A 254 -10.25 -2.30 -0.79
C SER A 254 -11.43 -2.75 -1.67
N GLU A 255 -11.98 -1.90 -2.53
CA GLU A 255 -13.04 -2.28 -3.48
C GLU A 255 -12.52 -2.95 -4.78
N ASN A 256 -11.23 -3.32 -4.83
CA ASN A 256 -10.70 -4.04 -5.99
C ASN A 256 -11.14 -5.51 -5.97
N ASP A 257 -11.51 -6.02 -7.14
CA ASP A 257 -11.81 -7.44 -7.33
C ASP A 257 -10.51 -8.26 -7.31
N PRO A 258 -10.35 -9.19 -6.33
CA PRO A 258 -9.17 -10.05 -6.26
C PRO A 258 -8.93 -10.87 -7.53
N ALA A 259 -9.99 -11.28 -8.24
CA ALA A 259 -9.86 -12.03 -9.48
C ALA A 259 -9.17 -11.20 -10.56
N VAL A 260 -9.52 -9.91 -10.68
CA VAL A 260 -8.87 -9.00 -11.62
C VAL A 260 -7.42 -8.73 -11.25
N VAL A 261 -7.14 -8.49 -9.95
CA VAL A 261 -5.79 -8.23 -9.45
C VAL A 261 -4.87 -9.42 -9.73
N TYR A 262 -5.30 -10.63 -9.38
CA TYR A 262 -4.46 -11.83 -9.49
C TYR A 262 -4.32 -12.35 -10.92
N ALA A 263 -5.35 -12.20 -11.76
CA ALA A 263 -5.22 -12.44 -13.19
C ALA A 263 -4.20 -11.49 -13.83
N GLY A 264 -4.23 -10.20 -13.46
CA GLY A 264 -3.27 -9.20 -13.89
C GLY A 264 -1.84 -9.55 -13.47
N LEU A 265 -1.63 -9.86 -12.18
CA LEU A 265 -0.34 -10.27 -11.64
C LEU A 265 0.20 -11.52 -12.35
N ALA A 266 -0.63 -12.54 -12.55
CA ALA A 266 -0.24 -13.78 -13.22
C ALA A 266 0.19 -13.54 -14.67
N ARG A 267 -0.57 -12.72 -15.42
CA ARG A 267 -0.24 -12.31 -16.77
C ARG A 267 1.13 -11.62 -16.85
N MET A 268 1.38 -10.66 -15.95
CA MET A 268 2.64 -9.92 -15.91
C MET A 268 3.82 -10.81 -15.52
N LEU A 269 3.63 -11.70 -14.54
CA LEU A 269 4.65 -12.69 -14.17
C LEU A 269 5.00 -13.61 -15.35
N ALA A 270 4.01 -14.08 -16.10
CA ALA A 270 4.25 -14.91 -17.30
C ALA A 270 5.08 -14.15 -18.33
N HIS A 271 4.76 -12.89 -18.58
CA HIS A 271 5.48 -12.03 -19.51
C HIS A 271 6.96 -11.85 -19.13
N VAL A 272 7.25 -11.44 -17.87
CA VAL A 272 8.64 -11.17 -17.42
C VAL A 272 9.47 -12.44 -17.20
N THR A 273 8.84 -13.60 -17.01
CA THR A 273 9.54 -14.89 -16.87
C THR A 273 9.67 -15.65 -18.19
N GLY A 274 9.19 -15.10 -19.32
CA GLY A 274 9.19 -15.76 -20.63
C GLY A 274 8.32 -17.03 -20.67
N ARG A 275 7.31 -17.13 -19.82
CA ARG A 275 6.36 -18.24 -19.74
C ARG A 275 5.06 -17.80 -20.38
N SER A 276 4.99 -17.82 -21.70
CA SER A 276 3.76 -17.61 -22.49
C SER A 276 3.13 -18.96 -22.85
#